data_f7dbb3b227411470b35df8c460c4ff0a
#
_entry.id   f7dbb3b227411470b35df8c460c4ff0a
#
_cell.length_a   1.000
_cell.length_b   1.000
_cell.length_c   1.000
_cell.angle_alpha   90.00
_cell.angle_beta   90.00
_cell.angle_gamma   90.00
#
_symmetry.space_group_name_H-M   'P 1'
#
loop_
_entity.id
_entity.type
_entity.pdbx_description
1 polymer ?
#
loop_
_entity_poly.entity_id
_entity_poly.type
_entity_poly.pdbx_seq_one_letter_code
_entity_poly.pdbx_strand_id
1 'polypeptide(L)'
;MRRFSAIIFLLCTFALAMSAQHIQRNYHDRSMSDVLIDLDKVSKRYKISFIYNELEDFTVSQNVKTANIPDAIRKVIGFYPMQMTVGDSLITVECIRKSERKLIGRLIDNHNLPVEFANIQLLNPKDSSFLCGGVSNANGDFVIPCQQKQALMKVSFVGYKTICKLVPIARIGNVRMQANSYLLKGVTVEAARVVEKVDRQIIFPTKEQVKTASNGYDLLDNLSLPTIIVNRAERKVLSLKGGDVQIRINDVKASMQDVLALQPDEVTKVEFIN
;
A
#
# COMPACT_ATOMS: atom_id res chain seq x y z
N MET A 1 -33.36 -7.35 50.07
CA MET A 1 -32.64 -7.98 48.97
C MET A 1 -33.21 -7.72 47.57
N ARG A 2 -34.51 -7.71 47.31
CA ARG A 2 -35.12 -7.45 45.99
C ARG A 2 -34.87 -6.04 45.41
N ARG A 3 -34.75 -5.02 46.25
CA ARG A 3 -34.51 -3.63 45.77
C ARG A 3 -33.04 -3.36 45.35
N PHE A 4 -32.07 -4.04 45.95
CA PHE A 4 -30.67 -3.98 45.57
C PHE A 4 -30.39 -4.66 44.20
N SER A 5 -31.11 -5.79 43.95
CA SER A 5 -30.97 -6.51 42.67
C SER A 5 -31.50 -5.70 41.49
N ALA A 6 -32.56 -4.91 41.68
CA ALA A 6 -33.14 -4.05 40.64
C ALA A 6 -32.23 -2.84 40.28
N ILE A 7 -31.51 -2.27 41.27
CA ILE A 7 -30.57 -1.17 41.06
C ILE A 7 -29.32 -1.65 40.31
N ILE A 8 -28.80 -2.84 40.64
CA ILE A 8 -27.64 -3.44 39.91
C ILE A 8 -28.05 -3.78 38.49
N PHE A 9 -29.26 -4.28 38.24
CA PHE A 9 -29.74 -4.56 36.88
C PHE A 9 -29.95 -3.27 36.07
N LEU A 10 -30.42 -2.18 36.66
CA LEU A 10 -30.55 -0.89 36.00
C LEU A 10 -29.19 -0.23 35.69
N LEU A 11 -28.20 -0.39 36.57
CA LEU A 11 -26.82 0.08 36.32
C LEU A 11 -26.12 -0.73 35.20
N CYS A 12 -26.34 -2.05 35.12
CA CYS A 12 -25.78 -2.87 34.03
C CYS A 12 -26.41 -2.56 32.67
N THR A 13 -27.71 -2.18 32.61
CA THR A 13 -28.34 -1.80 31.34
C THR A 13 -27.90 -0.42 30.84
N PHE A 14 -27.48 0.47 31.74
CA PHE A 14 -26.95 1.78 31.35
C PHE A 14 -25.51 1.72 30.81
N ALA A 15 -24.72 0.71 31.18
CA ALA A 15 -23.34 0.52 30.67
C ALA A 15 -23.29 -0.03 29.23
N LEU A 16 -24.41 -0.54 28.69
CA LEU A 16 -24.46 -1.09 27.32
C LEU A 16 -24.83 -0.07 26.24
N ALA A 17 -25.11 1.17 26.60
CA ALA A 17 -25.43 2.24 25.64
C ALA A 17 -24.23 3.10 25.26
N MET A 18 -23.01 2.57 25.25
CA MET A 18 -21.93 3.17 24.46
C MET A 18 -22.23 2.88 23.00
N SER A 19 -23.08 3.73 22.39
CA SER A 19 -23.31 3.75 20.94
C SER A 19 -21.98 3.92 20.27
N ALA A 20 -21.41 2.82 19.80
CA ALA A 20 -20.30 2.89 18.85
C ALA A 20 -20.77 3.76 17.67
N GLN A 21 -20.12 4.89 17.46
CA GLN A 21 -20.46 5.81 16.39
C GLN A 21 -20.24 5.06 15.07
N HIS A 22 -21.32 4.53 14.49
CA HIS A 22 -21.24 3.80 13.23
C HIS A 22 -21.15 4.82 12.09
N ILE A 23 -19.98 4.93 11.47
CA ILE A 23 -19.72 5.83 10.35
C ILE A 23 -19.98 5.06 9.07
N GLN A 24 -20.97 5.52 8.30
CA GLN A 24 -21.26 5.01 6.97
C GLN A 24 -21.26 6.17 5.98
N ARG A 25 -20.33 6.16 5.04
CA ARG A 25 -20.16 7.15 3.99
C ARG A 25 -19.80 6.48 2.67
N ASN A 26 -20.32 7.00 1.60
CA ASN A 26 -19.96 6.58 0.25
C ASN A 26 -19.42 7.79 -0.51
N TYR A 27 -18.13 7.74 -0.83
CA TYR A 27 -17.46 8.77 -1.60
C TYR A 27 -17.24 8.30 -3.01
N HIS A 28 -17.43 9.20 -3.97
CA HIS A 28 -17.18 8.96 -5.38
C HIS A 28 -16.54 10.20 -5.99
N ASP A 29 -15.31 10.05 -6.47
CA ASP A 29 -14.47 11.12 -7.04
C ASP A 29 -14.42 12.41 -6.20
N ARG A 30 -14.42 12.27 -4.88
CA ARG A 30 -14.32 13.40 -3.95
C ARG A 30 -12.87 13.72 -3.63
N SER A 31 -12.53 15.00 -3.51
CA SER A 31 -11.21 15.39 -3.02
C SER A 31 -10.97 14.88 -1.59
N MET A 32 -9.74 14.50 -1.27
CA MET A 32 -9.38 14.09 0.09
C MET A 32 -9.70 15.18 1.11
N SER A 33 -9.45 16.43 0.77
CA SER A 33 -9.74 17.59 1.63
C SER A 33 -11.22 17.69 1.97
N ASP A 34 -12.10 17.52 0.97
CA ASP A 34 -13.56 17.54 1.19
C ASP A 34 -14.04 16.34 2.01
N VAL A 35 -13.44 15.17 1.80
CA VAL A 35 -13.73 13.96 2.58
C VAL A 35 -13.34 14.14 4.03
N LEU A 36 -12.18 14.74 4.32
CA LEU A 36 -11.75 15.02 5.68
C LEU A 36 -12.63 16.06 6.35
N ILE A 37 -13.12 17.08 5.61
CA ILE A 37 -14.12 18.03 6.11
C ILE A 37 -15.44 17.31 6.47
N ASP A 38 -15.91 16.40 5.63
CA ASP A 38 -17.11 15.63 5.92
C ASP A 38 -16.95 14.73 7.16
N LEU A 39 -15.81 14.06 7.29
CA LEU A 39 -15.49 13.27 8.47
C LEU A 39 -15.34 14.11 9.74
N ASP A 40 -14.79 15.32 9.65
CA ASP A 40 -14.70 16.26 10.76
C ASP A 40 -16.09 16.69 11.28
N LYS A 41 -17.04 16.94 10.37
CA LYS A 41 -18.43 17.31 10.72
C LYS A 41 -19.17 16.20 11.48
N VAL A 42 -18.89 14.95 11.20
CA VAL A 42 -19.53 13.81 11.87
C VAL A 42 -18.76 13.32 13.10
N SER A 43 -17.54 13.77 13.27
CA SER A 43 -16.72 13.44 14.42
C SER A 43 -17.24 14.11 15.68
N LYS A 44 -17.52 13.31 16.72
CA LYS A 44 -17.93 13.83 18.04
C LYS A 44 -16.77 14.04 19.00
N ARG A 45 -15.68 13.31 18.80
CA ARG A 45 -14.53 13.27 19.72
C ARG A 45 -13.33 14.04 19.19
N TYR A 46 -13.07 13.92 17.88
CA TYR A 46 -11.84 14.42 17.28
C TYR A 46 -12.12 15.63 16.40
N LYS A 47 -11.21 16.60 16.44
CA LYS A 47 -11.06 17.61 15.41
C LYS A 47 -10.05 17.13 14.39
N ILE A 48 -10.32 17.28 13.09
CA ILE A 48 -9.40 16.86 12.03
C ILE A 48 -8.66 18.07 11.48
N SER A 49 -7.34 18.05 11.58
CA SER A 49 -6.44 19.12 11.10
C SER A 49 -5.65 18.64 9.89
N PHE A 50 -5.64 19.45 8.83
CA PHE A 50 -4.89 19.19 7.61
C PHE A 50 -4.73 20.48 6.80
N ILE A 51 -3.83 20.49 5.81
CA ILE A 51 -3.65 21.61 4.88
C ILE A 51 -4.44 21.31 3.61
N TYR A 52 -5.46 22.10 3.32
CA TYR A 52 -6.41 21.86 2.22
C TYR A 52 -5.71 21.66 0.87
N ASN A 53 -4.86 22.60 0.45
CA ASN A 53 -4.20 22.60 -0.85
C ASN A 53 -3.14 21.47 -1.00
N GLU A 54 -2.67 20.89 0.10
CA GLU A 54 -1.78 19.73 0.03
C GLU A 54 -2.53 18.47 -0.39
N LEU A 55 -3.80 18.33 0.01
CA LEU A 55 -4.57 17.10 -0.10
C LEU A 55 -5.69 17.14 -1.15
N GLU A 56 -6.03 18.32 -1.69
CA GLU A 56 -7.18 18.49 -2.60
C GLU A 56 -7.09 17.70 -3.92
N ASP A 57 -5.87 17.46 -4.42
CA ASP A 57 -5.66 16.72 -5.66
C ASP A 57 -5.84 15.19 -5.52
N PHE A 58 -5.83 14.67 -4.29
CA PHE A 58 -6.03 13.25 -4.04
C PHE A 58 -7.51 12.90 -4.04
N THR A 59 -7.93 12.03 -4.95
CA THR A 59 -9.35 11.65 -5.11
C THR A 59 -9.69 10.40 -4.30
N VAL A 60 -10.86 10.39 -3.69
CA VAL A 60 -11.37 9.28 -2.89
C VAL A 60 -12.65 8.74 -3.52
N SER A 61 -12.63 7.45 -3.85
CA SER A 61 -13.80 6.69 -4.29
C SER A 61 -13.88 5.40 -3.47
N GLN A 62 -14.57 5.49 -2.33
CA GLN A 62 -14.66 4.38 -1.38
C GLN A 62 -15.96 4.37 -0.59
N ASN A 63 -16.43 3.17 -0.26
CA ASN A 63 -17.49 2.95 0.71
C ASN A 63 -16.86 2.75 2.10
N VAL A 64 -17.01 3.76 2.95
CA VAL A 64 -16.47 3.77 4.31
C VAL A 64 -17.55 3.28 5.28
N LYS A 65 -17.31 2.11 5.87
CA LYS A 65 -18.11 1.55 6.98
C LYS A 65 -17.14 1.23 8.11
N THR A 66 -17.19 2.00 9.19
CA THR A 66 -16.27 1.86 10.33
C THR A 66 -16.96 2.24 11.65
N ALA A 67 -16.37 1.78 12.76
CA ALA A 67 -16.87 2.08 14.09
C ALA A 67 -16.34 3.40 14.66
N ASN A 68 -15.29 3.99 14.07
CA ASN A 68 -14.64 5.21 14.58
C ASN A 68 -14.00 6.04 13.47
N ILE A 69 -13.70 7.28 13.78
CA ILE A 69 -13.10 8.26 12.87
C ILE A 69 -11.67 7.88 12.44
N PRO A 70 -10.75 7.45 13.34
CA PRO A 70 -9.41 7.04 12.91
C PRO A 70 -9.43 5.95 11.84
N ASP A 71 -10.28 4.94 11.96
CA ASP A 71 -10.39 3.87 10.97
C ASP A 71 -11.01 4.36 9.66
N ALA A 72 -11.96 5.31 9.72
CA ALA A 72 -12.50 5.95 8.53
C ALA A 72 -11.40 6.70 7.77
N ILE A 73 -10.58 7.48 8.47
CA ILE A 73 -9.46 8.22 7.87
C ILE A 73 -8.42 7.25 7.30
N ARG A 74 -8.04 6.17 8.01
CA ARG A 74 -7.11 5.16 7.46
C ARG A 74 -7.62 4.57 6.15
N LYS A 75 -8.92 4.28 6.06
CA LYS A 75 -9.51 3.77 4.83
C LYS A 75 -9.40 4.77 3.68
N VAL A 76 -9.75 6.04 3.90
CA VAL A 76 -9.72 7.05 2.82
C VAL A 76 -8.30 7.44 2.41
N ILE A 77 -7.34 7.44 3.32
CA ILE A 77 -5.93 7.65 3.01
C ILE A 77 -5.41 6.51 2.12
N GLY A 78 -5.76 5.26 2.43
CA GLY A 78 -5.38 4.09 1.63
C GLY A 78 -3.89 4.01 1.32
N PHE A 79 -3.54 3.99 0.04
CA PHE A 79 -2.16 3.90 -0.46
C PHE A 79 -1.52 5.27 -0.79
N TYR A 80 -2.20 6.37 -0.50
CA TYR A 80 -1.63 7.69 -0.73
C TYR A 80 -0.47 7.98 0.25
N PRO A 81 0.51 8.81 -0.16
CA PRO A 81 1.67 9.13 0.67
C PRO A 81 1.29 10.09 1.80
N MET A 82 0.41 9.64 2.67
CA MET A 82 -0.11 10.39 3.80
C MET A 82 0.15 9.66 5.10
N GLN A 83 0.33 10.43 6.17
CA GLN A 83 0.35 9.91 7.53
C GLN A 83 -0.75 10.55 8.36
N MET A 84 -1.22 9.81 9.34
CA MET A 84 -2.20 10.24 10.31
C MET A 84 -1.61 10.12 11.71
N THR A 85 -1.66 11.19 12.47
CA THR A 85 -1.30 11.21 13.89
C THR A 85 -2.57 11.41 14.71
N VAL A 86 -2.81 10.53 15.67
CA VAL A 86 -4.00 10.57 16.55
C VAL A 86 -3.58 11.00 17.93
N GLY A 87 -4.04 12.18 18.37
CA GLY A 87 -3.95 12.66 19.74
C GLY A 87 -5.25 12.43 20.52
N ASP A 88 -5.38 13.04 21.67
CA ASP A 88 -6.53 12.85 22.57
C ASP A 88 -7.85 13.36 21.97
N SER A 89 -7.81 14.53 21.30
CA SER A 89 -8.96 15.20 20.67
C SER A 89 -8.67 15.75 19.28
N LEU A 90 -7.44 15.57 18.77
CA LEU A 90 -6.99 16.08 17.50
C LEU A 90 -6.44 14.94 16.66
N ILE A 91 -6.86 14.86 15.40
CA ILE A 91 -6.24 14.00 14.38
C ILE A 91 -5.60 14.92 13.33
N THR A 92 -4.31 14.74 13.10
CA THR A 92 -3.59 15.44 12.04
C THR A 92 -3.38 14.52 10.86
N VAL A 93 -3.72 14.98 9.66
CA VAL A 93 -3.47 14.28 8.39
C VAL A 93 -2.58 15.15 7.51
N GLU A 94 -1.43 14.62 7.11
CA GLU A 94 -0.46 15.36 6.32
C GLU A 94 0.17 14.48 5.23
N CYS A 95 0.60 15.10 4.14
CA CYS A 95 1.36 14.39 3.11
C CYS A 95 2.78 14.16 3.60
N ILE A 96 3.25 12.91 3.58
CA ILE A 96 4.61 12.53 4.01
C ILE A 96 5.66 13.23 3.13
N ARG A 97 5.32 13.43 1.85
CA ARG A 97 6.21 14.06 0.88
C ARG A 97 5.65 15.40 0.44
N LYS A 98 6.20 16.47 0.99
CA LYS A 98 5.81 17.85 0.63
C LYS A 98 6.47 18.23 -0.69
N SER A 99 5.67 18.61 -1.68
CA SER A 99 6.13 19.15 -2.95
C SER A 99 5.05 20.03 -3.56
N GLU A 100 5.43 21.19 -4.06
CA GLU A 100 4.54 22.08 -4.82
C GLU A 100 4.14 21.46 -6.18
N ARG A 101 4.97 20.55 -6.72
CA ARG A 101 4.67 19.86 -7.96
C ARG A 101 4.16 18.46 -7.68
N LYS A 102 3.14 18.08 -8.42
CA LYS A 102 2.56 16.73 -8.35
C LYS A 102 2.39 16.20 -9.77
N LEU A 103 2.79 14.96 -10.00
CA LEU A 103 2.37 14.22 -11.19
C LEU A 103 0.98 13.67 -10.93
N ILE A 104 0.01 14.10 -11.75
CA ILE A 104 -1.39 13.71 -11.61
C ILE A 104 -1.86 13.11 -12.93
N GLY A 105 -2.46 11.95 -12.87
CA GLY A 105 -2.99 11.27 -14.06
C GLY A 105 -3.95 10.14 -13.71
N ARG A 106 -4.44 9.48 -14.74
CA ARG A 106 -5.30 8.31 -14.62
C ARG A 106 -4.80 7.20 -15.54
N LEU A 107 -4.67 6.00 -15.01
CA LEU A 107 -4.34 4.80 -15.78
C LEU A 107 -5.63 4.15 -16.27
N ILE A 108 -5.67 3.91 -17.59
CA ILE A 108 -6.79 3.21 -18.23
C ILE A 108 -6.25 2.11 -19.15
N ASP A 109 -7.04 1.09 -19.38
CA ASP A 109 -6.74 0.03 -20.33
C ASP A 109 -7.21 0.38 -21.77
N ASN A 110 -7.14 -0.58 -22.68
CA ASN A 110 -7.59 -0.42 -24.06
C ASN A 110 -9.11 -0.27 -24.20
N HIS A 111 -9.87 -0.65 -23.18
CA HIS A 111 -11.33 -0.55 -23.12
C HIS A 111 -11.80 0.70 -22.35
N ASN A 112 -10.87 1.61 -21.99
CA ASN A 112 -11.08 2.78 -21.14
C ASN A 112 -11.48 2.42 -19.68
N LEU A 113 -11.28 1.17 -19.25
CA LEU A 113 -11.48 0.77 -17.87
C LEU A 113 -10.29 1.22 -17.00
N PRO A 114 -10.53 1.61 -15.75
CA PRO A 114 -9.46 2.01 -14.85
C PRO A 114 -8.51 0.83 -14.56
N VAL A 115 -7.22 1.09 -14.53
CA VAL A 115 -6.22 0.13 -14.06
C VAL A 115 -5.88 0.50 -12.62
N GLU A 116 -6.43 -0.28 -11.68
CA GLU A 116 -6.26 -0.07 -10.25
C GLU A 116 -5.00 -0.74 -9.70
N PHE A 117 -4.39 -0.14 -8.69
CA PHE A 117 -3.21 -0.64 -7.98
C PHE A 117 -1.97 -0.89 -8.85
N ALA A 118 -1.88 -0.25 -10.02
CA ALA A 118 -0.69 -0.28 -10.84
C ALA A 118 0.44 0.53 -10.18
N ASN A 119 1.66 0.02 -10.28
CA ASN A 119 2.86 0.65 -9.76
C ASN A 119 3.33 1.78 -10.67
N ILE A 120 3.53 2.97 -10.13
CA ILE A 120 4.08 4.12 -10.84
C ILE A 120 5.36 4.56 -10.14
N GLN A 121 6.48 4.49 -10.85
CA GLN A 121 7.78 4.96 -10.39
C GLN A 121 8.18 6.19 -11.19
N LEU A 122 8.74 7.18 -10.52
CA LEU A 122 9.40 8.32 -11.13
C LEU A 122 10.90 8.19 -10.95
N LEU A 123 11.60 8.14 -12.04
CA LEU A 123 13.04 7.93 -12.10
C LEU A 123 13.72 9.20 -12.64
N ASN A 124 14.96 9.41 -12.24
CA ASN A 124 15.79 10.47 -12.76
C ASN A 124 16.09 10.21 -14.24
N PRO A 125 15.83 11.17 -15.15
CA PRO A 125 16.05 10.97 -16.59
C PRO A 125 17.52 10.74 -16.97
N LYS A 126 18.49 11.10 -16.11
CA LYS A 126 19.91 10.99 -16.42
C LYS A 126 20.49 9.61 -16.13
N ASP A 127 20.13 9.03 -15.00
CA ASP A 127 20.74 7.81 -14.47
C ASP A 127 19.73 6.72 -14.07
N SER A 128 18.44 6.99 -14.31
CA SER A 128 17.32 6.09 -13.94
C SER A 128 17.24 5.78 -12.43
N SER A 129 17.88 6.56 -11.57
CA SER A 129 17.76 6.42 -10.13
C SER A 129 16.33 6.74 -9.67
N PHE A 130 15.86 6.03 -8.64
CA PHE A 130 14.51 6.20 -8.10
C PHE A 130 14.39 7.56 -7.41
N LEU A 131 13.37 8.33 -7.77
CA LEU A 131 13.04 9.63 -7.16
C LEU A 131 11.87 9.47 -6.18
N CYS A 132 10.76 8.96 -6.67
CA CYS A 132 9.52 8.77 -5.91
C CYS A 132 8.57 7.86 -6.68
N GLY A 133 7.50 7.41 -6.01
CA GLY A 133 6.52 6.55 -6.64
C GLY A 133 5.20 6.53 -5.88
N GLY A 134 4.24 5.81 -6.42
CA GLY A 134 2.93 5.59 -5.88
C GLY A 134 2.19 4.51 -6.65
N VAL A 135 0.94 4.30 -6.29
CA VAL A 135 0.04 3.36 -6.96
C VAL A 135 -1.23 4.08 -7.40
N SER A 136 -1.87 3.59 -8.45
CA SER A 136 -3.19 4.07 -8.85
C SER A 136 -4.26 3.60 -7.87
N ASN A 137 -5.30 4.41 -7.67
CA ASN A 137 -6.47 4.04 -6.86
C ASN A 137 -7.47 3.17 -7.65
N ALA A 138 -8.62 2.85 -7.04
CA ALA A 138 -9.69 2.06 -7.68
C ALA A 138 -10.23 2.66 -8.99
N ASN A 139 -10.13 3.98 -9.18
CA ASN A 139 -10.53 4.65 -10.42
C ASN A 139 -9.37 4.81 -11.42
N GLY A 140 -8.21 4.22 -11.12
CA GLY A 140 -7.00 4.39 -11.91
C GLY A 140 -6.27 5.71 -11.67
N ASP A 141 -6.78 6.61 -10.82
CA ASP A 141 -6.16 7.91 -10.56
C ASP A 141 -4.90 7.76 -9.72
N PHE A 142 -3.90 8.59 -10.00
CA PHE A 142 -2.68 8.67 -9.21
C PHE A 142 -2.23 10.10 -9.02
N VAL A 143 -1.67 10.37 -7.85
CA VAL A 143 -1.07 11.66 -7.46
C VAL A 143 0.27 11.38 -6.80
N ILE A 144 1.36 11.84 -7.39
CA ILE A 144 2.72 11.60 -6.92
C ILE A 144 3.44 12.94 -6.73
N PRO A 145 3.63 13.40 -5.48
CA PRO A 145 4.43 14.59 -5.21
C PRO A 145 5.89 14.36 -5.61
N CYS A 146 6.44 15.28 -6.42
CA CYS A 146 7.81 15.19 -6.89
C CYS A 146 8.39 16.59 -7.11
N GLN A 147 9.60 16.86 -6.57
CA GLN A 147 10.23 18.17 -6.65
C GLN A 147 10.80 18.48 -8.03
N GLN A 148 11.06 17.49 -8.85
CA GLN A 148 11.64 17.66 -10.19
C GLN A 148 10.64 18.35 -11.13
N LYS A 149 11.17 18.96 -12.21
CA LYS A 149 10.32 19.51 -13.28
C LYS A 149 9.83 18.43 -14.25
N GLN A 150 10.62 17.38 -14.44
CA GLN A 150 10.34 16.23 -15.30
C GLN A 150 10.98 14.97 -14.73
N ALA A 151 10.40 13.82 -15.04
CA ALA A 151 10.92 12.52 -14.62
C ALA A 151 10.65 11.46 -15.69
N LEU A 152 11.42 10.39 -15.67
CA LEU A 152 11.13 9.19 -16.42
C LEU A 152 10.07 8.41 -15.64
N MET A 153 8.83 8.44 -16.12
CA MET A 153 7.72 7.69 -15.52
C MET A 153 7.76 6.24 -16.00
N LYS A 154 7.87 5.31 -15.07
CA LYS A 154 7.77 3.86 -15.31
C LYS A 154 6.48 3.37 -14.66
N VAL A 155 5.57 2.80 -15.46
CA VAL A 155 4.32 2.22 -14.98
C VAL A 155 4.32 0.73 -15.26
N SER A 156 4.05 -0.07 -14.24
CA SER A 156 3.99 -1.53 -14.35
C SER A 156 2.77 -2.09 -13.62
N PHE A 157 2.16 -3.12 -14.22
CA PHE A 157 1.08 -3.87 -13.63
C PHE A 157 1.01 -5.27 -14.25
N VAL A 158 0.60 -6.25 -13.45
CA VAL A 158 0.50 -7.66 -13.90
C VAL A 158 -0.49 -7.76 -15.07
N GLY A 159 -0.10 -8.42 -16.15
CA GLY A 159 -0.93 -8.55 -17.35
C GLY A 159 -0.85 -7.39 -18.33
N TYR A 160 -0.05 -6.36 -18.07
CA TYR A 160 0.13 -5.21 -18.94
C TYR A 160 1.58 -5.01 -19.35
N LYS A 161 1.79 -4.37 -20.51
CA LYS A 161 3.12 -3.94 -20.96
C LYS A 161 3.59 -2.78 -20.09
N THR A 162 4.81 -2.85 -19.61
CA THR A 162 5.44 -1.74 -18.87
C THR A 162 5.55 -0.51 -19.77
N ILE A 163 5.13 0.64 -19.24
CA ILE A 163 5.31 1.94 -19.88
C ILE A 163 6.55 2.59 -19.28
N CYS A 164 7.41 3.14 -20.15
CA CYS A 164 8.53 3.96 -19.73
C CYS A 164 8.56 5.21 -20.60
N LYS A 165 8.28 6.39 -20.02
CA LYS A 165 8.13 7.64 -20.77
C LYS A 165 8.59 8.84 -19.95
N LEU A 166 9.32 9.76 -20.59
CA LEU A 166 9.63 11.06 -20.00
C LEU A 166 8.37 11.91 -19.93
N VAL A 167 8.05 12.43 -18.74
CA VAL A 167 6.86 13.25 -18.50
C VAL A 167 7.21 14.51 -17.70
N PRO A 168 6.50 15.62 -17.91
CA PRO A 168 6.55 16.76 -16.99
C PRO A 168 5.85 16.41 -15.68
N ILE A 169 6.31 16.96 -14.57
CA ILE A 169 5.61 16.83 -13.28
C ILE A 169 4.48 17.84 -13.23
N ALA A 170 3.33 17.41 -13.75
CA ALA A 170 2.11 18.18 -13.89
C ALA A 170 0.92 17.22 -14.07
N ARG A 171 -0.28 17.75 -14.30
CA ARG A 171 -1.43 16.93 -14.71
C ARG A 171 -1.26 16.47 -16.16
N ILE A 172 -1.18 15.16 -16.38
CA ILE A 172 -0.89 14.56 -17.70
C ILE A 172 -2.11 13.83 -18.33
N GLY A 173 -3.27 13.83 -17.66
CA GLY A 173 -4.48 13.17 -18.15
C GLY A 173 -4.40 11.64 -18.16
N ASN A 174 -5.02 11.01 -19.13
CA ASN A 174 -5.09 9.56 -19.21
C ASN A 174 -3.81 8.94 -19.78
N VAL A 175 -3.29 7.94 -19.11
CA VAL A 175 -2.18 7.10 -19.54
C VAL A 175 -2.73 5.71 -19.86
N ARG A 176 -2.65 5.31 -21.13
CA ARG A 176 -3.21 4.05 -21.60
C ARG A 176 -2.21 2.91 -21.48
N MET A 177 -2.58 1.88 -20.75
CA MET A 177 -1.82 0.63 -20.62
C MET A 177 -2.31 -0.41 -21.63
N GLN A 178 -1.39 -1.04 -22.32
CA GLN A 178 -1.69 -2.12 -23.26
C GLN A 178 -1.61 -3.46 -22.54
N ALA A 179 -2.65 -4.28 -22.68
CA ALA A 179 -2.61 -5.65 -22.18
C ALA A 179 -1.41 -6.40 -22.82
N ASN A 180 -0.70 -7.14 -22.00
CA ASN A 180 0.34 -8.03 -22.44
C ASN A 180 -0.26 -9.42 -22.60
N SER A 181 -0.63 -9.80 -23.84
CA SER A 181 -1.08 -11.15 -24.14
C SER A 181 0.13 -12.09 -24.05
N TYR A 182 0.46 -12.57 -22.85
CA TYR A 182 1.26 -13.77 -22.74
C TYR A 182 0.38 -14.94 -23.15
N LEU A 183 0.66 -15.54 -24.32
CA LEU A 183 0.31 -16.93 -24.55
C LEU A 183 1.01 -17.71 -23.42
N LEU A 184 0.22 -18.29 -22.53
CA LEU A 184 0.69 -19.27 -21.56
C LEU A 184 1.18 -20.50 -22.37
N LYS A 185 2.43 -20.45 -22.80
CA LYS A 185 3.15 -21.68 -23.15
C LYS A 185 3.16 -22.48 -21.86
N GLY A 186 2.69 -23.72 -21.95
CA GLY A 186 2.47 -24.63 -20.84
C GLY A 186 3.52 -24.46 -19.74
N VAL A 187 3.04 -24.16 -18.55
CA VAL A 187 3.88 -23.97 -17.35
C VAL A 187 4.49 -25.30 -17.03
N THR A 188 5.74 -25.50 -17.39
CA THR A 188 6.57 -26.51 -16.73
C THR A 188 6.84 -25.93 -15.34
N VAL A 189 6.16 -26.45 -14.32
CA VAL A 189 6.42 -26.07 -12.93
C VAL A 189 7.78 -26.65 -12.57
N GLU A 190 8.83 -25.85 -12.72
CA GLU A 190 10.11 -26.18 -12.10
C GLU A 190 9.93 -25.92 -10.59
N ALA A 191 9.95 -26.99 -9.80
CA ALA A 191 9.94 -26.86 -8.34
C ALA A 191 11.22 -26.12 -7.90
N ALA A 192 11.09 -25.20 -6.97
CA ALA A 192 12.24 -24.52 -6.37
C ALA A 192 13.19 -25.57 -5.79
N ARG A 193 14.48 -25.48 -6.12
CA ARG A 193 15.48 -26.38 -5.55
C ARG A 193 15.70 -25.99 -4.10
N VAL A 194 15.26 -26.84 -3.18
CA VAL A 194 15.46 -26.69 -1.74
C VAL A 194 16.56 -27.66 -1.30
N VAL A 195 17.57 -27.12 -0.60
CA VAL A 195 18.64 -27.90 0.02
C VAL A 195 18.50 -27.75 1.53
N GLU A 196 18.13 -28.82 2.20
CA GLU A 196 18.05 -28.88 3.64
C GLU A 196 19.42 -29.19 4.25
N LYS A 197 19.81 -28.39 5.22
CA LYS A 197 20.97 -28.61 6.10
C LYS A 197 20.49 -28.70 7.56
N VAL A 198 21.37 -29.13 8.45
CA VAL A 198 21.03 -29.34 9.87
C VAL A 198 20.56 -28.03 10.56
N ASP A 199 21.11 -26.89 10.16
CA ASP A 199 20.90 -25.57 10.77
C ASP A 199 20.12 -24.60 9.88
N ARG A 200 19.88 -24.93 8.61
CA ARG A 200 19.26 -24.02 7.64
C ARG A 200 18.65 -24.72 6.45
N GLN A 201 17.71 -24.04 5.82
CA GLN A 201 17.22 -24.36 4.47
C GLN A 201 17.78 -23.35 3.47
N ILE A 202 18.29 -23.84 2.33
CA ILE A 202 18.74 -23.00 1.22
C ILE A 202 17.78 -23.21 0.06
N ILE A 203 17.20 -22.14 -0.42
CA ILE A 203 16.18 -22.14 -1.46
C ILE A 203 16.71 -21.34 -2.63
N PHE A 204 16.71 -21.97 -3.80
CA PHE A 204 17.07 -21.32 -5.05
C PHE A 204 15.79 -20.96 -5.79
N PRO A 205 15.49 -19.64 -5.96
CA PRO A 205 14.31 -19.20 -6.67
C PRO A 205 14.30 -19.74 -8.10
N THR A 206 13.14 -20.16 -8.59
CA THR A 206 12.97 -20.51 -10.00
C THR A 206 12.91 -19.26 -10.87
N LYS A 207 13.20 -19.40 -12.15
CA LYS A 207 13.06 -18.31 -13.12
C LYS A 207 11.66 -17.72 -13.14
N GLU A 208 10.64 -18.55 -12.92
CA GLU A 208 9.24 -18.12 -12.88
C GLU A 208 8.94 -17.30 -11.62
N GLN A 209 9.41 -17.75 -10.46
CA GLN A 209 9.27 -17.01 -9.19
C GLN A 209 9.95 -15.64 -9.24
N VAL A 210 11.15 -15.59 -9.84
CA VAL A 210 11.87 -14.33 -10.07
C VAL A 210 11.11 -13.43 -11.03
N LYS A 211 10.61 -13.96 -12.15
CA LYS A 211 9.92 -13.20 -13.20
C LYS A 211 8.57 -12.63 -12.74
N THR A 212 7.87 -13.33 -11.84
CA THR A 212 6.56 -12.90 -11.32
C THR A 212 6.67 -11.96 -10.12
N ALA A 213 7.83 -11.86 -9.50
CA ALA A 213 8.09 -10.93 -8.41
C ALA A 213 8.43 -9.52 -8.94
N SER A 214 7.92 -8.49 -8.27
CA SER A 214 8.20 -7.09 -8.59
C SER A 214 9.38 -6.52 -7.76
N ASN A 215 9.71 -7.17 -6.65
CA ASN A 215 10.75 -6.78 -5.70
C ASN A 215 11.13 -7.98 -4.81
N GLY A 216 12.13 -7.81 -3.95
CA GLY A 216 12.58 -8.88 -3.04
C GLY A 216 11.50 -9.35 -2.06
N TYR A 217 10.58 -8.50 -1.68
CA TYR A 217 9.47 -8.85 -0.79
C TYR A 217 8.45 -9.78 -1.49
N ASP A 218 8.07 -9.45 -2.73
CA ASP A 218 7.21 -10.30 -3.56
C ASP A 218 7.89 -11.64 -3.85
N LEU A 219 9.22 -11.63 -4.01
CA LEU A 219 9.97 -12.87 -4.19
C LEU A 219 9.90 -13.77 -2.96
N LEU A 220 10.06 -13.21 -1.74
CA LEU A 220 9.89 -13.97 -0.50
C LEU A 220 8.50 -14.59 -0.37
N ASP A 221 7.45 -13.86 -0.76
CA ASP A 221 6.07 -14.36 -0.78
C ASP A 221 5.89 -15.50 -1.81
N ASN A 222 6.44 -15.33 -3.03
CA ASN A 222 6.39 -16.33 -4.08
C ASN A 222 7.13 -17.62 -3.73
N LEU A 223 8.13 -17.57 -2.84
CA LEU A 223 8.83 -18.75 -2.36
C LEU A 223 7.97 -19.62 -1.44
N SER A 224 6.87 -19.06 -0.89
CA SER A 224 5.91 -19.78 -0.02
C SER A 224 6.59 -20.56 1.10
N LEU A 225 7.49 -19.91 1.83
CA LEU A 225 8.30 -20.53 2.88
C LEU A 225 7.41 -21.00 4.03
N PRO A 226 7.45 -22.29 4.43
CA PRO A 226 6.50 -22.85 5.40
C PRO A 226 6.71 -22.32 6.83
N THR A 227 7.75 -21.55 7.08
CA THR A 227 8.14 -21.08 8.41
C THR A 227 7.96 -19.59 8.61
N ILE A 228 7.65 -18.84 7.56
CA ILE A 228 7.42 -17.39 7.63
C ILE A 228 6.10 -17.01 6.99
N ILE A 229 5.55 -15.89 7.47
CA ILE A 229 4.40 -15.22 6.88
C ILE A 229 4.85 -13.86 6.38
N VAL A 230 4.60 -13.60 5.12
CA VAL A 230 4.81 -12.30 4.50
C VAL A 230 3.53 -11.47 4.64
N ASN A 231 3.49 -10.56 5.62
CA ASN A 231 2.34 -9.72 5.87
C ASN A 231 2.41 -8.45 5.02
N ARG A 232 1.73 -8.44 3.87
CA ARG A 232 1.71 -7.31 2.92
C ARG A 232 1.10 -6.04 3.51
N ALA A 233 0.11 -6.17 4.38
CA ALA A 233 -0.58 -5.02 4.96
C ALA A 233 0.32 -4.25 5.94
N GLU A 234 1.09 -4.96 6.73
CA GLU A 234 2.01 -4.39 7.72
C GLU A 234 3.44 -4.22 7.20
N ARG A 235 3.74 -4.73 6.00
CA ARG A 235 5.09 -4.78 5.42
C ARG A 235 6.10 -5.45 6.35
N LYS A 236 5.70 -6.60 6.90
CA LYS A 236 6.52 -7.38 7.84
C LYS A 236 6.66 -8.81 7.38
N VAL A 237 7.80 -9.40 7.72
CA VAL A 237 8.02 -10.84 7.64
C VAL A 237 8.01 -11.37 9.06
N LEU A 238 7.07 -12.27 9.35
CA LEU A 238 6.85 -12.83 10.67
C LEU A 238 7.19 -14.32 10.68
N SER A 239 7.71 -14.81 11.79
CA SER A 239 7.89 -16.25 12.00
C SER A 239 6.58 -16.89 12.42
N LEU A 240 6.22 -18.04 11.84
CA LEU A 240 5.09 -18.86 12.30
C LEU A 240 5.24 -19.38 13.73
N LYS A 241 6.47 -19.48 14.23
CA LYS A 241 6.76 -19.92 15.60
C LYS A 241 6.67 -18.76 16.62
N GLY A 242 6.37 -17.54 16.17
CA GLY A 242 6.42 -16.32 16.96
C GLY A 242 7.83 -15.72 16.98
N GLY A 243 7.91 -14.40 17.16
CA GLY A 243 9.14 -13.64 17.16
C GLY A 243 9.46 -12.93 15.85
N ASP A 244 10.34 -11.95 15.93
CA ASP A 244 10.78 -11.14 14.79
C ASP A 244 11.77 -11.92 13.92
N VAL A 245 11.59 -11.84 12.62
CA VAL A 245 12.53 -12.38 11.64
C VAL A 245 13.60 -11.34 11.33
N GLN A 246 14.85 -11.68 11.59
CA GLN A 246 15.98 -10.85 11.19
C GLN A 246 16.35 -11.15 9.75
N ILE A 247 16.24 -10.16 8.87
CA ILE A 247 16.65 -10.28 7.47
C ILE A 247 18.08 -9.77 7.31
N ARG A 248 18.83 -10.45 6.46
CA ARG A 248 20.19 -10.05 6.05
C ARG A 248 20.30 -10.15 4.53
N ILE A 249 20.99 -9.19 3.94
CA ILE A 249 21.36 -9.20 2.51
C ILE A 249 22.89 -9.25 2.48
N ASN A 250 23.46 -10.31 1.89
CA ASN A 250 24.91 -10.54 1.85
C ASN A 250 25.53 -10.43 3.26
N ASP A 251 24.93 -11.10 4.25
CA ASP A 251 25.30 -11.12 5.66
C ASP A 251 25.17 -9.79 6.42
N VAL A 252 24.77 -8.72 5.77
CA VAL A 252 24.51 -7.41 6.41
C VAL A 252 23.04 -7.34 6.84
N LYS A 253 22.78 -6.87 8.07
CA LYS A 253 21.42 -6.66 8.58
C LYS A 253 20.68 -5.68 7.68
N ALA A 254 19.51 -6.10 7.18
CA ALA A 254 18.68 -5.35 6.27
C ALA A 254 17.34 -4.96 6.90
N SER A 255 16.83 -3.81 6.49
CA SER A 255 15.47 -3.34 6.79
C SER A 255 14.48 -3.89 5.74
N MET A 256 13.18 -3.77 6.02
CA MET A 256 12.16 -4.10 5.02
C MET A 256 12.23 -3.21 3.78
N GLN A 257 12.70 -1.97 3.92
CA GLN A 257 12.90 -1.06 2.78
C GLN A 257 14.01 -1.56 1.84
N ASP A 258 15.08 -2.11 2.41
CA ASP A 258 16.17 -2.71 1.62
C ASP A 258 15.67 -3.93 0.85
N VAL A 259 14.82 -4.76 1.46
CA VAL A 259 14.20 -5.92 0.81
C VAL A 259 13.26 -5.48 -0.33
N LEU A 260 12.48 -4.42 -0.11
CA LEU A 260 11.61 -3.84 -1.15
C LEU A 260 12.40 -3.24 -2.32
N ALA A 261 13.60 -2.70 -2.06
CA ALA A 261 14.46 -2.14 -3.10
C ALA A 261 15.20 -3.21 -3.93
N LEU A 262 15.28 -4.45 -3.42
CA LEU A 262 16.02 -5.54 -4.05
C LEU A 262 15.34 -5.98 -5.35
N GLN A 263 16.11 -6.08 -6.43
CA GLN A 263 15.60 -6.63 -7.68
C GLN A 263 15.57 -8.17 -7.57
N PRO A 264 14.45 -8.82 -7.96
CA PRO A 264 14.32 -10.28 -7.83
C PRO A 264 15.38 -11.08 -8.58
N ASP A 265 15.88 -10.58 -9.71
CA ASP A 265 16.92 -11.20 -10.55
C ASP A 265 18.33 -11.13 -9.94
N GLU A 266 18.55 -10.27 -8.96
CA GLU A 266 19.79 -10.20 -8.18
C GLU A 266 19.86 -11.27 -7.08
N VAL A 267 18.71 -11.90 -6.74
CA VAL A 267 18.62 -12.89 -5.67
C VAL A 267 18.94 -14.28 -6.20
N THR A 268 20.12 -14.77 -5.90
CA THR A 268 20.56 -16.11 -6.33
C THR A 268 20.08 -17.23 -5.40
N LYS A 269 19.94 -16.94 -4.11
CA LYS A 269 19.48 -17.89 -3.09
C LYS A 269 18.88 -17.16 -1.89
N VAL A 270 18.00 -17.84 -1.19
CA VAL A 270 17.46 -17.42 0.12
C VAL A 270 17.82 -18.48 1.14
N GLU A 271 18.44 -18.09 2.23
CA GLU A 271 18.78 -18.99 3.35
C GLU A 271 17.86 -18.68 4.53
N PHE A 272 17.18 -19.70 5.01
CA PHE A 272 16.40 -19.64 6.23
C PHE A 272 17.16 -20.39 7.35
N ILE A 273 17.57 -19.68 8.40
CA ILE A 273 18.33 -20.20 9.54
C ILE A 273 17.35 -20.34 10.70
N ASN A 274 17.27 -21.54 11.29
CA ASN A 274 16.38 -21.84 12.41
C ASN A 274 16.92 -21.30 13.75
#